data_5cc6f27699e6156c4377283bbb52ef01
#
_entry.id   5cc6f27699e6156c4377283bbb52ef01
#
_cell.length_a   1.000
_cell.length_b   1.000
_cell.length_c   1.000
_cell.angle_alpha   90.00
_cell.angle_beta   90.00
_cell.angle_gamma   90.00
#
_symmetry.space_group_name_H-M   'P 1'
#
loop_
_entity.id
_entity.type
_entity.pdbx_description
1 polymer ?
#
loop_
_entity_poly.entity_id
_entity_poly.type
_entity_poly.pdbx_seq_one_letter_code
_entity_poly.pdbx_strand_id
1 'polypeptide(L)'
;MYQEISQLLMYGDLDEDSILAQMGEVFGKYETGEYNKTGLVRDINTQVKRILKVATDYGFDDNLWHNYLTFFLMMSENPFSMTCEKVGASDGSVNELVENDFRIFKDLFDYDFGPIEKDLGINCFSQISNYKAIHKKDLMYNKNVSEKVRSLSKKLEAAKDEKEFFDAVTGFYKDYGVGMFGLNKAFRIDDTPQGSFTFRAINNMDTVMLDDLVGYEIQKKKLVDNTEAFVQGKKANNVLLFGDSGTGKSTSIKAIVNQYYKDGLRMIEIYKHQFKYLSEIIAEIKNRNYRFIIYMDCLLYTSDAAD
;
A
#
# COMPACT_ATOMS: atom_id res chain seq x y z
N MET A 1 -25.60 -4.60 3.28
CA MET A 1 -24.14 -4.63 3.52
C MET A 1 -23.60 -6.03 3.83
N TYR A 2 -24.11 -6.78 4.81
CA TYR A 2 -23.59 -8.12 5.17
C TYR A 2 -23.71 -9.11 4.02
N GLN A 3 -24.90 -9.23 3.41
CA GLN A 3 -25.15 -10.14 2.29
C GLN A 3 -24.29 -9.81 1.07
N GLU A 4 -23.98 -8.55 0.84
CA GLU A 4 -23.14 -8.08 -0.24
C GLU A 4 -21.67 -8.45 -0.02
N ILE A 5 -21.12 -8.16 1.16
CA ILE A 5 -19.73 -8.52 1.50
C ILE A 5 -19.49 -10.03 1.40
N SER A 6 -20.48 -10.86 1.77
CA SER A 6 -20.38 -12.33 1.66
C SER A 6 -20.39 -12.84 0.20
N GLN A 7 -20.74 -12.00 -0.77
CA GLN A 7 -20.75 -12.35 -2.20
C GLN A 7 -19.48 -11.91 -2.93
N LEU A 8 -18.54 -11.27 -2.25
CA LEU A 8 -17.23 -10.94 -2.83
C LEU A 8 -16.51 -12.23 -3.24
N LEU A 9 -16.03 -12.29 -4.48
CA LEU A 9 -15.33 -13.43 -5.03
C LEU A 9 -13.82 -13.22 -5.03
N MET A 10 -13.33 -12.21 -5.75
CA MET A 10 -11.90 -11.93 -5.87
C MET A 10 -11.34 -11.22 -4.64
N TYR A 11 -12.17 -10.43 -3.97
CA TYR A 11 -11.84 -9.70 -2.74
C TYR A 11 -12.47 -10.35 -1.49
N GLY A 12 -12.99 -11.57 -1.63
CA GLY A 12 -13.70 -12.28 -0.57
C GLY A 12 -12.82 -13.07 0.40
N ASP A 13 -11.52 -13.20 0.13
CA ASP A 13 -10.56 -13.81 1.06
C ASP A 13 -10.23 -12.83 2.20
N LEU A 14 -11.25 -12.61 3.03
CA LEU A 14 -11.19 -11.68 4.15
C LEU A 14 -10.76 -12.43 5.42
N ASP A 15 -9.72 -11.93 6.08
CA ASP A 15 -9.44 -12.35 7.45
C ASP A 15 -10.68 -12.06 8.32
N GLU A 16 -11.11 -13.04 9.10
CA GLU A 16 -12.27 -12.92 10.00
C GLU A 16 -12.18 -11.69 10.92
N ASP A 17 -10.96 -11.32 11.31
CA ASP A 17 -10.70 -10.10 12.12
C ASP A 17 -10.52 -8.83 11.25
N SER A 18 -10.68 -8.88 9.92
CA SER A 18 -10.59 -7.67 9.10
C SER A 18 -11.72 -6.68 9.43
N ILE A 19 -11.45 -5.38 9.27
CA ILE A 19 -12.47 -4.33 9.52
C ILE A 19 -13.69 -4.57 8.62
N LEU A 20 -13.49 -4.94 7.35
CA LEU A 20 -14.58 -5.14 6.39
C LEU A 20 -15.46 -6.33 6.78
N ALA A 21 -14.88 -7.47 7.15
CA ALA A 21 -15.62 -8.64 7.63
C ALA A 21 -16.41 -8.32 8.89
N GLN A 22 -15.77 -7.71 9.88
CA GLN A 22 -16.41 -7.35 11.15
C GLN A 22 -17.51 -6.28 10.98
N MET A 23 -17.35 -5.32 10.08
CA MET A 23 -18.41 -4.39 9.72
C MET A 23 -19.58 -5.13 9.07
N GLY A 24 -19.30 -6.09 8.17
CA GLY A 24 -20.33 -6.95 7.59
C GLY A 24 -21.16 -7.65 8.67
N GLU A 25 -20.52 -8.29 9.65
CA GLU A 25 -21.23 -8.96 10.76
C GLU A 25 -22.09 -7.99 11.61
N VAL A 26 -21.56 -6.80 11.90
CA VAL A 26 -22.29 -5.75 12.61
C VAL A 26 -23.56 -5.37 11.87
N PHE A 27 -23.48 -5.14 10.58
CA PHE A 27 -24.63 -4.80 9.75
C PHE A 27 -25.59 -5.99 9.56
N GLY A 28 -25.08 -7.22 9.50
CA GLY A 28 -25.90 -8.42 9.49
C GLY A 28 -26.77 -8.55 10.74
N LYS A 29 -26.20 -8.35 11.92
CA LYS A 29 -26.94 -8.32 13.19
C LYS A 29 -27.98 -7.21 13.20
N TYR A 30 -27.65 -6.01 12.69
CA TYR A 30 -28.58 -4.89 12.61
C TYR A 30 -29.75 -5.20 11.67
N GLU A 31 -29.50 -5.72 10.48
CA GLU A 31 -30.50 -6.06 9.47
C GLU A 31 -31.46 -7.17 9.93
N THR A 32 -30.97 -8.18 10.66
CA THR A 32 -31.80 -9.27 11.21
C THR A 32 -32.56 -8.86 12.46
N GLY A 33 -32.20 -7.76 13.11
CA GLY A 33 -32.78 -7.34 14.38
C GLY A 33 -32.32 -8.18 15.58
N GLU A 34 -31.40 -9.12 15.42
CA GLU A 34 -30.88 -10.02 16.44
C GLU A 34 -29.70 -9.41 17.19
N TYR A 35 -29.91 -8.31 17.92
CA TYR A 35 -28.85 -7.65 18.65
C TYR A 35 -29.28 -7.01 19.97
N ASN A 36 -28.33 -6.91 20.89
CA ASN A 36 -28.41 -6.00 22.01
C ASN A 36 -27.88 -4.63 21.58
N LYS A 37 -28.65 -3.56 21.74
CA LYS A 37 -28.27 -2.21 21.29
C LYS A 37 -26.89 -1.77 21.80
N THR A 38 -26.67 -1.95 23.13
CA THR A 38 -25.38 -1.58 23.76
C THR A 38 -24.21 -2.39 23.21
N GLY A 39 -24.42 -3.69 22.95
CA GLY A 39 -23.42 -4.57 22.34
C GLY A 39 -23.09 -4.14 20.92
N LEU A 40 -24.12 -3.91 20.09
CA LEU A 40 -23.92 -3.49 18.69
C LEU A 40 -23.20 -2.15 18.59
N VAL A 41 -23.58 -1.16 19.43
CA VAL A 41 -22.88 0.14 19.48
C VAL A 41 -21.42 -0.02 19.87
N ARG A 42 -21.09 -0.91 20.81
CA ARG A 42 -19.70 -1.21 21.17
C ARG A 42 -18.93 -1.83 20.01
N ASP A 43 -19.53 -2.76 19.27
CA ASP A 43 -18.92 -3.43 18.13
C ASP A 43 -18.67 -2.41 17.01
N ILE A 44 -19.62 -1.52 16.70
CA ILE A 44 -19.47 -0.39 15.77
C ILE A 44 -18.28 0.50 16.18
N ASN A 45 -18.28 0.96 17.44
CA ASN A 45 -17.23 1.84 17.95
C ASN A 45 -15.83 1.18 17.85
N THR A 46 -15.77 -0.14 18.01
CA THR A 46 -14.52 -0.88 17.87
C THR A 46 -14.00 -0.80 16.42
N GLN A 47 -14.87 -0.99 15.43
CA GLN A 47 -14.45 -0.89 14.03
C GLN A 47 -14.12 0.55 13.62
N VAL A 48 -14.93 1.52 14.05
CA VAL A 48 -14.63 2.95 13.82
C VAL A 48 -13.27 3.34 14.42
N LYS A 49 -12.94 2.87 15.63
CA LYS A 49 -11.63 3.07 16.24
C LYS A 49 -10.48 2.46 15.40
N ARG A 50 -10.70 1.30 14.79
CA ARG A 50 -9.73 0.65 13.90
C ARG A 50 -9.53 1.44 12.61
N ILE A 51 -10.61 1.97 12.01
CA ILE A 51 -10.53 2.89 10.86
C ILE A 51 -9.73 4.14 11.24
N LEU A 52 -10.00 4.75 12.40
CA LEU A 52 -9.25 5.90 12.91
C LEU A 52 -7.76 5.58 13.13
N LYS A 53 -7.42 4.35 13.55
CA LYS A 53 -6.03 3.92 13.68
C LYS A 53 -5.35 3.90 12.31
N VAL A 54 -5.97 3.25 11.31
CA VAL A 54 -5.45 3.25 9.92
C VAL A 54 -5.30 4.67 9.39
N ALA A 55 -6.31 5.52 9.58
CA ALA A 55 -6.26 6.92 9.17
C ALA A 55 -5.12 7.68 9.86
N THR A 56 -4.83 7.39 11.13
CA THR A 56 -3.73 8.00 11.87
C THR A 56 -2.37 7.53 11.35
N ASP A 57 -2.23 6.25 11.05
CA ASP A 57 -0.97 5.65 10.59
C ASP A 57 -0.60 6.14 9.18
N TYR A 58 -1.60 6.36 8.32
CA TYR A 58 -1.40 6.79 6.93
C TYR A 58 -1.74 8.26 6.67
N GLY A 59 -2.23 9.02 7.65
CA GLY A 59 -2.58 10.44 7.49
C GLY A 59 -3.78 10.67 6.58
N PHE A 60 -4.80 9.82 6.67
CA PHE A 60 -6.05 9.99 5.90
C PHE A 60 -6.89 11.13 6.47
N ASP A 61 -7.70 11.75 5.61
CA ASP A 61 -8.53 12.92 5.88
C ASP A 61 -9.84 12.84 5.07
N ASP A 62 -10.77 13.71 5.30
CA ASP A 62 -12.09 13.75 4.65
C ASP A 62 -12.95 12.52 5.00
N ASN A 63 -13.37 11.71 4.03
CA ASN A 63 -14.18 10.51 4.26
C ASN A 63 -13.30 9.30 4.56
N LEU A 64 -13.18 8.94 5.84
CA LEU A 64 -12.32 7.83 6.26
C LEU A 64 -12.87 6.45 5.87
N TRP A 65 -14.20 6.31 5.70
CA TRP A 65 -14.76 5.06 5.20
C TRP A 65 -14.36 4.82 3.75
N HIS A 66 -14.50 5.83 2.88
CA HIS A 66 -14.04 5.76 1.50
C HIS A 66 -12.53 5.53 1.40
N ASN A 67 -11.74 6.23 2.23
CA ASN A 67 -10.28 6.04 2.26
C ASN A 67 -9.90 4.62 2.72
N TYR A 68 -10.62 4.05 3.68
CA TYR A 68 -10.39 2.68 4.13
C TYR A 68 -10.71 1.67 3.02
N LEU A 69 -11.87 1.77 2.35
CA LEU A 69 -12.23 0.88 1.23
C LEU A 69 -11.22 1.00 0.08
N THR A 70 -10.81 2.22 -0.25
CA THR A 70 -9.79 2.47 -1.26
C THR A 70 -8.46 1.83 -0.88
N PHE A 71 -8.02 2.01 0.36
CA PHE A 71 -6.79 1.40 0.88
C PHE A 71 -6.88 -0.13 0.85
N PHE A 72 -8.03 -0.69 1.22
CA PHE A 72 -8.28 -2.13 1.12
C PHE A 72 -8.11 -2.63 -0.32
N LEU A 73 -8.77 -2.00 -1.32
CA LEU A 73 -8.61 -2.34 -2.73
C LEU A 73 -7.15 -2.27 -3.19
N MET A 74 -6.44 -1.20 -2.82
CA MET A 74 -5.04 -0.99 -3.19
C MET A 74 -4.09 -2.03 -2.58
N MET A 75 -4.41 -2.57 -1.40
CA MET A 75 -3.60 -3.55 -0.67
C MET A 75 -3.95 -5.00 -1.01
N SER A 76 -5.13 -5.26 -1.58
CA SER A 76 -5.62 -6.62 -1.84
C SER A 76 -4.95 -7.24 -3.06
N GLU A 77 -3.98 -8.12 -2.81
CA GLU A 77 -3.33 -8.94 -3.84
C GLU A 77 -4.16 -10.20 -4.13
N ASN A 78 -4.76 -10.27 -5.30
CA ASN A 78 -5.55 -11.39 -5.78
C ASN A 78 -5.26 -11.66 -7.27
N PRO A 79 -5.74 -12.76 -7.88
CA PRO A 79 -5.47 -13.08 -9.28
C PRO A 79 -5.83 -11.97 -10.27
N PHE A 80 -6.91 -11.23 -10.00
CA PHE A 80 -7.34 -10.11 -10.83
C PHE A 80 -6.40 -8.90 -10.68
N SER A 81 -6.20 -8.41 -9.46
CA SER A 81 -5.37 -7.23 -9.20
C SER A 81 -3.92 -7.42 -9.65
N MET A 82 -3.36 -8.63 -9.44
CA MET A 82 -2.02 -9.00 -9.90
C MET A 82 -1.92 -9.09 -11.43
N THR A 83 -3.01 -9.47 -12.11
CA THR A 83 -3.05 -9.46 -13.57
C THR A 83 -3.10 -8.02 -14.09
N CYS A 84 -3.96 -7.18 -13.50
CA CYS A 84 -4.06 -5.76 -13.85
C CYS A 84 -2.73 -5.01 -13.64
N GLU A 85 -1.98 -5.33 -12.60
CA GLU A 85 -0.64 -4.77 -12.37
C GLU A 85 0.29 -5.04 -13.56
N LYS A 86 0.19 -6.22 -14.19
CA LYS A 86 1.11 -6.64 -15.26
C LYS A 86 0.71 -6.15 -16.64
N VAL A 87 -0.57 -6.26 -16.97
CA VAL A 87 -1.07 -6.05 -18.34
C VAL A 87 -2.23 -5.06 -18.44
N GLY A 88 -2.67 -4.50 -17.31
CA GLY A 88 -3.89 -3.69 -17.24
C GLY A 88 -5.15 -4.56 -17.31
N ALA A 89 -6.31 -3.90 -17.34
CA ALA A 89 -7.61 -4.56 -17.51
C ALA A 89 -7.85 -4.84 -19.01
N SER A 90 -7.14 -5.85 -19.54
CA SER A 90 -7.40 -6.34 -20.90
C SER A 90 -8.59 -7.31 -20.89
N ASP A 91 -9.24 -7.49 -22.04
CA ASP A 91 -10.39 -8.38 -22.20
C ASP A 91 -10.05 -9.81 -21.71
N GLY A 92 -10.87 -10.32 -20.79
CA GLY A 92 -10.70 -11.66 -20.24
C GLY A 92 -11.79 -12.00 -19.24
N SER A 93 -12.09 -13.30 -19.12
CA SER A 93 -13.14 -13.80 -18.22
C SER A 93 -12.94 -13.43 -16.74
N VAL A 94 -11.71 -13.08 -16.34
CA VAL A 94 -11.45 -12.63 -14.98
C VAL A 94 -12.12 -11.28 -14.67
N ASN A 95 -12.33 -10.44 -15.69
CA ASN A 95 -13.03 -9.18 -15.53
C ASN A 95 -14.52 -9.41 -15.23
N GLU A 96 -15.16 -10.34 -15.93
CA GLU A 96 -16.56 -10.72 -15.68
C GLU A 96 -16.76 -11.27 -14.26
N LEU A 97 -15.79 -12.03 -13.76
CA LEU A 97 -15.83 -12.59 -12.39
C LEU A 97 -15.70 -11.52 -11.30
N VAL A 98 -15.09 -10.38 -11.60
CA VAL A 98 -14.88 -9.29 -10.63
C VAL A 98 -15.91 -8.17 -10.73
N GLU A 99 -16.72 -8.14 -11.79
CA GLU A 99 -17.77 -7.11 -11.94
C GLU A 99 -18.70 -7.02 -10.74
N ASN A 100 -19.14 -8.18 -10.21
CA ASN A 100 -19.97 -8.21 -9.01
C ASN A 100 -19.25 -7.61 -7.78
N ASP A 101 -17.96 -7.85 -7.63
CA ASP A 101 -17.19 -7.30 -6.52
C ASP A 101 -17.12 -5.76 -6.61
N PHE A 102 -16.91 -5.21 -7.81
CA PHE A 102 -16.88 -3.76 -7.99
C PHE A 102 -18.25 -3.12 -7.82
N ARG A 103 -19.35 -3.79 -8.20
CA ARG A 103 -20.69 -3.37 -7.86
C ARG A 103 -20.88 -3.28 -6.35
N ILE A 104 -20.46 -4.32 -5.62
CA ILE A 104 -20.51 -4.35 -4.15
C ILE A 104 -19.69 -3.20 -3.56
N PHE A 105 -18.46 -2.98 -4.03
CA PHE A 105 -17.65 -1.86 -3.54
C PHE A 105 -18.27 -0.51 -3.84
N LYS A 106 -18.91 -0.34 -5.01
CA LYS A 106 -19.65 0.89 -5.32
C LYS A 106 -20.82 1.10 -4.35
N ASP A 107 -21.60 0.05 -4.08
CA ASP A 107 -22.68 0.08 -3.10
C ASP A 107 -22.17 0.40 -1.68
N LEU A 108 -20.99 -0.12 -1.30
CA LEU A 108 -20.34 0.20 -0.02
C LEU A 108 -19.86 1.66 0.04
N PHE A 109 -19.42 2.23 -1.07
CA PHE A 109 -19.06 3.65 -1.17
C PHE A 109 -20.29 4.55 -1.01
N ASP A 110 -21.40 4.18 -1.62
CA ASP A 110 -22.64 4.95 -1.62
C ASP A 110 -23.52 4.67 -0.41
N TYR A 111 -23.07 3.82 0.52
CA TYR A 111 -23.89 3.36 1.63
C TYR A 111 -24.28 4.50 2.58
N ASP A 112 -25.59 4.67 2.80
CA ASP A 112 -26.14 5.65 3.75
C ASP A 112 -26.19 5.10 5.18
N PHE A 113 -25.31 5.60 6.03
CA PHE A 113 -25.28 5.26 7.46
C PHE A 113 -26.33 5.99 8.30
N GLY A 114 -27.08 6.96 7.74
CA GLY A 114 -28.04 7.77 8.48
C GLY A 114 -29.10 6.96 9.22
N PRO A 115 -29.73 5.94 8.62
CA PRO A 115 -30.74 5.11 9.30
C PRO A 115 -30.22 4.42 10.54
N ILE A 116 -29.06 3.74 10.47
CA ILE A 116 -28.50 3.04 11.64
C ILE A 116 -28.04 4.01 12.74
N GLU A 117 -27.49 5.17 12.37
CA GLU A 117 -27.12 6.20 13.34
C GLU A 117 -28.36 6.72 14.11
N LYS A 118 -29.44 6.97 13.41
CA LYS A 118 -30.70 7.43 14.00
C LYS A 118 -31.29 6.37 14.95
N ASP A 119 -31.35 5.10 14.53
CA ASP A 119 -31.94 4.01 15.31
C ASP A 119 -31.13 3.70 16.57
N LEU A 120 -29.80 3.73 16.46
CA LEU A 120 -28.91 3.46 17.57
C LEU A 120 -28.61 4.71 18.43
N GLY A 121 -28.91 5.92 17.95
CA GLY A 121 -28.60 7.17 18.63
C GLY A 121 -27.10 7.45 18.68
N ILE A 122 -26.38 7.15 17.63
CA ILE A 122 -24.92 7.39 17.45
C ILE A 122 -24.69 8.36 16.29
N ASN A 123 -23.47 8.85 16.14
CA ASN A 123 -23.06 9.77 15.06
C ASN A 123 -21.62 9.50 14.57
N CYS A 124 -21.07 8.35 14.91
CA CYS A 124 -19.66 8.05 14.64
C CYS A 124 -19.36 7.90 13.14
N PHE A 125 -20.31 7.40 12.33
CA PHE A 125 -20.15 7.31 10.87
C PHE A 125 -20.16 8.70 10.23
N SER A 126 -21.10 9.57 10.61
CA SER A 126 -21.13 10.96 10.16
C SER A 126 -19.86 11.71 10.52
N GLN A 127 -19.26 11.41 11.68
CA GLN A 127 -18.00 12.00 12.10
C GLN A 127 -16.81 11.52 11.27
N ILE A 128 -16.71 10.22 10.95
CA ILE A 128 -15.61 9.72 10.10
C ILE A 128 -15.78 10.04 8.62
N SER A 129 -17.02 10.29 8.16
CA SER A 129 -17.28 10.74 6.77
C SER A 129 -16.94 12.22 6.55
N ASN A 130 -16.76 13.00 7.63
CA ASN A 130 -16.38 14.41 7.59
C ASN A 130 -15.16 14.69 8.50
N TYR A 131 -14.22 13.78 8.51
CA TYR A 131 -13.08 13.80 9.41
C TYR A 131 -12.07 14.87 9.01
N LYS A 132 -11.57 15.60 10.02
CA LYS A 132 -10.47 16.56 9.84
C LYS A 132 -9.26 16.07 10.62
N ALA A 133 -8.25 15.66 9.91
CA ALA A 133 -7.00 15.22 10.53
C ALA A 133 -6.29 16.37 11.24
N ILE A 134 -5.71 16.10 12.42
CA ILE A 134 -4.77 17.02 13.05
C ILE A 134 -3.53 17.09 12.16
N HIS A 135 -3.14 18.33 11.76
CA HIS A 135 -1.96 18.53 10.93
C HIS A 135 -0.72 17.97 11.63
N LYS A 136 -0.24 16.86 11.11
CA LYS A 136 1.03 16.25 11.53
C LYS A 136 2.14 16.72 10.60
N LYS A 137 3.38 16.80 11.11
CA LYS A 137 4.55 16.97 10.23
C LYS A 137 4.61 15.81 9.25
N ASP A 138 4.96 16.07 8.00
CA ASP A 138 5.02 15.06 6.90
C ASP A 138 5.83 13.80 7.23
N LEU A 139 6.71 13.85 8.22
CA LEU A 139 7.53 12.72 8.70
C LEU A 139 6.78 11.73 9.62
N MET A 140 5.54 12.03 10.02
CA MET A 140 4.80 11.23 11.00
C MET A 140 3.88 10.17 10.38
N TYR A 141 3.74 10.16 9.06
CA TYR A 141 2.93 9.18 8.31
C TYR A 141 3.49 8.94 6.91
N ASN A 142 3.06 7.88 6.25
CA ASN A 142 3.51 7.58 4.88
C ASN A 142 2.78 8.46 3.87
N LYS A 143 3.35 9.64 3.59
CA LYS A 143 2.79 10.66 2.69
C LYS A 143 2.50 10.11 1.30
N ASN A 144 3.40 9.30 0.74
CA ASN A 144 3.23 8.74 -0.60
C ASN A 144 2.01 7.83 -0.72
N VAL A 145 1.77 6.98 0.29
CA VAL A 145 0.56 6.13 0.35
C VAL A 145 -0.68 6.99 0.57
N SER A 146 -0.62 7.95 1.50
CA SER A 146 -1.72 8.87 1.80
C SER A 146 -2.22 9.60 0.55
N GLU A 147 -1.32 10.20 -0.21
CA GLU A 147 -1.67 10.94 -1.43
C GLU A 147 -2.33 10.04 -2.49
N LYS A 148 -1.83 8.81 -2.67
CA LYS A 148 -2.40 7.85 -3.61
C LYS A 148 -3.82 7.41 -3.19
N VAL A 149 -3.98 7.03 -1.91
CA VAL A 149 -5.29 6.62 -1.38
C VAL A 149 -6.31 7.73 -1.53
N ARG A 150 -5.98 8.94 -1.09
CA ARG A 150 -6.88 10.10 -1.18
C ARG A 150 -7.22 10.48 -2.61
N SER A 151 -6.24 10.40 -3.52
CA SER A 151 -6.46 10.68 -4.95
C SER A 151 -7.41 9.64 -5.59
N LEU A 152 -7.17 8.35 -5.34
CA LEU A 152 -8.05 7.30 -5.85
C LEU A 152 -9.43 7.36 -5.19
N SER A 153 -9.51 7.52 -3.86
CA SER A 153 -10.77 7.65 -3.12
C SER A 153 -11.70 8.72 -3.71
N LYS A 154 -11.15 9.90 -4.03
CA LYS A 154 -11.92 10.97 -4.69
C LYS A 154 -12.40 10.60 -6.09
N LYS A 155 -11.62 9.83 -6.85
CA LYS A 155 -12.06 9.33 -8.17
C LYS A 155 -13.19 8.32 -8.03
N LEU A 156 -13.09 7.42 -7.05
CA LEU A 156 -14.11 6.40 -6.79
C LEU A 156 -15.41 7.01 -6.27
N GLU A 157 -15.32 8.03 -5.41
CA GLU A 157 -16.49 8.80 -4.95
C GLU A 157 -17.20 9.53 -6.09
N ALA A 158 -16.44 10.04 -7.06
CA ALA A 158 -16.99 10.75 -8.22
C ALA A 158 -17.49 9.81 -9.33
N ALA A 159 -17.22 8.50 -9.27
CA ALA A 159 -17.63 7.52 -10.25
C ALA A 159 -19.17 7.40 -10.27
N LYS A 160 -19.77 7.59 -11.44
CA LYS A 160 -21.23 7.60 -11.61
C LYS A 160 -21.83 6.20 -11.67
N ASP A 161 -21.03 5.25 -12.14
CA ASP A 161 -21.44 3.87 -12.34
C ASP A 161 -20.29 2.90 -12.03
N GLU A 162 -20.60 1.62 -12.08
CA GLU A 162 -19.68 0.52 -11.82
C GLU A 162 -18.50 0.49 -12.80
N LYS A 163 -18.73 0.94 -14.04
CA LYS A 163 -17.71 0.96 -15.08
C LYS A 163 -16.67 2.04 -14.80
N GLU A 164 -17.10 3.26 -14.47
CA GLU A 164 -16.17 4.34 -14.08
C GLU A 164 -15.38 3.94 -12.82
N PHE A 165 -16.02 3.23 -11.88
CA PHE A 165 -15.37 2.71 -10.68
C PHE A 165 -14.31 1.65 -11.04
N PHE A 166 -14.66 0.66 -11.88
CA PHE A 166 -13.76 -0.36 -12.40
C PHE A 166 -12.56 0.27 -13.12
N ASP A 167 -12.80 1.21 -14.03
CA ASP A 167 -11.74 1.86 -14.81
C ASP A 167 -10.77 2.64 -13.90
N ALA A 168 -11.27 3.28 -12.84
CA ALA A 168 -10.44 4.00 -11.89
C ALA A 168 -9.52 3.06 -11.07
N VAL A 169 -10.05 1.92 -10.59
CA VAL A 169 -9.29 0.94 -9.82
C VAL A 169 -8.24 0.24 -10.70
N THR A 170 -8.66 -0.25 -11.87
CA THR A 170 -7.78 -0.97 -12.79
C THR A 170 -6.69 -0.08 -13.39
N GLY A 171 -7.03 1.17 -13.68
CA GLY A 171 -6.06 2.20 -14.06
C GLY A 171 -5.01 2.41 -12.96
N PHE A 172 -5.44 2.45 -11.70
CA PHE A 172 -4.52 2.55 -10.58
C PHE A 172 -3.58 1.35 -10.49
N TYR A 173 -4.10 0.11 -10.63
CA TYR A 173 -3.26 -1.10 -10.59
C TYR A 173 -2.22 -1.12 -11.71
N LYS A 174 -2.58 -0.65 -12.90
CA LYS A 174 -1.66 -0.53 -14.03
C LYS A 174 -0.55 0.50 -13.78
N ASP A 175 -0.91 1.67 -13.22
CA ASP A 175 0.02 2.80 -13.07
C ASP A 175 0.95 2.65 -11.86
N TYR A 176 0.44 2.09 -10.78
CA TYR A 176 1.16 2.02 -9.49
C TYR A 176 1.39 0.60 -9.00
N GLY A 177 0.59 -0.37 -9.46
CA GLY A 177 0.57 -1.74 -8.97
C GLY A 177 -0.31 -1.95 -7.75
N VAL A 178 -0.20 -3.13 -7.13
CA VAL A 178 -1.03 -3.57 -6.02
C VAL A 178 -0.16 -3.99 -4.83
N GLY A 179 -0.76 -3.95 -3.64
CA GLY A 179 -0.10 -4.38 -2.42
C GLY A 179 1.01 -3.43 -1.96
N MET A 180 1.79 -3.89 -1.01
CA MET A 180 2.84 -3.05 -0.43
C MET A 180 3.90 -2.61 -1.44
N PHE A 181 4.23 -3.46 -2.43
CA PHE A 181 5.22 -3.14 -3.46
C PHE A 181 4.72 -2.08 -4.45
N GLY A 182 3.42 -2.04 -4.72
CA GLY A 182 2.81 -0.98 -5.52
C GLY A 182 2.84 0.38 -4.83
N LEU A 183 2.57 0.39 -3.54
CA LEU A 183 2.40 1.62 -2.78
C LEU A 183 3.70 2.27 -2.31
N ASN A 184 4.77 1.49 -2.11
CA ASN A 184 6.00 1.96 -1.49
C ASN A 184 7.21 1.84 -2.41
N LYS A 185 8.23 2.68 -2.18
CA LYS A 185 9.46 2.76 -2.98
C LYS A 185 10.55 1.84 -2.46
N ALA A 186 10.61 1.66 -1.14
CA ALA A 186 11.70 0.98 -0.48
C ALA A 186 11.21 0.16 0.72
N PHE A 187 11.94 -0.92 0.99
CA PHE A 187 11.59 -1.92 2.00
C PHE A 187 12.82 -2.33 2.79
N ARG A 188 12.58 -2.75 4.02
CA ARG A 188 13.48 -3.59 4.85
C ARG A 188 12.82 -4.91 5.08
N ILE A 189 13.61 -5.87 5.56
CA ILE A 189 13.08 -7.11 6.10
C ILE A 189 13.26 -7.13 7.60
N ASP A 190 12.26 -7.66 8.29
CA ASP A 190 12.32 -7.92 9.74
C ASP A 190 12.32 -9.43 9.95
N ASP A 191 13.22 -9.92 10.82
CA ASP A 191 13.29 -11.34 11.18
C ASP A 191 12.04 -11.72 11.99
N THR A 192 11.44 -12.87 11.67
CA THR A 192 10.33 -13.41 12.44
C THR A 192 10.79 -14.40 13.49
N PRO A 193 10.05 -14.59 14.59
CA PRO A 193 10.39 -15.59 15.61
C PRO A 193 10.49 -17.02 15.08
N GLN A 194 9.86 -17.31 13.96
CA GLN A 194 9.84 -18.61 13.28
C GLN A 194 11.08 -18.83 12.39
N GLY A 195 12.01 -17.88 12.33
CA GLY A 195 13.23 -17.96 11.52
C GLY A 195 13.04 -17.67 10.04
N SER A 196 11.95 -17.00 9.68
CA SER A 196 11.67 -16.42 8.37
C SER A 196 11.82 -14.89 8.41
N PHE A 197 11.30 -14.19 7.42
CA PHE A 197 11.28 -12.72 7.38
C PHE A 197 9.93 -12.19 6.91
N THR A 198 9.70 -10.92 7.15
CA THR A 198 8.59 -10.15 6.58
C THR A 198 9.12 -8.86 5.98
N PHE A 199 8.49 -8.39 4.90
CA PHE A 199 8.79 -7.08 4.34
C PHE A 199 8.14 -5.98 5.17
N ARG A 200 8.89 -4.92 5.42
CA ARG A 200 8.41 -3.69 6.03
C ARG A 200 8.75 -2.49 5.14
N ALA A 201 7.74 -1.71 4.78
CA ALA A 201 7.95 -0.48 4.01
C ALA A 201 8.81 0.52 4.78
N ILE A 202 9.74 1.17 4.09
CA ILE A 202 10.48 2.33 4.59
C ILE A 202 9.62 3.55 4.34
N ASN A 203 8.97 4.03 5.41
CA ASN A 203 8.21 5.26 5.37
C ASN A 203 9.16 6.46 5.29
N ASN A 204 8.78 7.48 4.53
CA ASN A 204 9.50 8.75 4.48
C ASN A 204 10.99 8.63 4.10
N MET A 205 11.30 7.80 3.10
CA MET A 205 12.62 7.84 2.48
C MET A 205 12.92 9.27 2.01
N ASP A 206 14.16 9.72 2.26
CA ASP A 206 14.61 11.05 1.84
C ASP A 206 14.21 11.34 0.37
N THR A 207 13.70 12.53 0.12
CA THR A 207 13.23 12.96 -1.22
C THR A 207 14.36 13.46 -2.11
N VAL A 208 15.61 13.19 -1.74
CA VAL A 208 16.80 13.56 -2.50
C VAL A 208 16.72 13.03 -3.94
N MET A 209 17.08 13.88 -4.89
CA MET A 209 17.22 13.56 -6.31
C MET A 209 18.69 13.54 -6.69
N LEU A 210 19.03 12.98 -7.85
CA LEU A 210 20.43 12.93 -8.31
C LEU A 210 21.02 14.31 -8.53
N ASP A 211 20.21 15.28 -8.93
CA ASP A 211 20.64 16.67 -9.15
C ASP A 211 21.00 17.39 -7.85
N ASP A 212 20.47 16.91 -6.70
CA ASP A 212 20.83 17.47 -5.39
C ASP A 212 22.23 17.04 -4.92
N LEU A 213 22.82 16.03 -5.57
CA LEU A 213 24.14 15.53 -5.21
C LEU A 213 25.24 16.30 -5.95
N VAL A 214 26.01 17.06 -5.20
CA VAL A 214 27.12 17.85 -5.75
C VAL A 214 28.38 17.01 -5.93
N GLY A 215 28.99 17.07 -7.13
CA GLY A 215 30.21 16.34 -7.45
C GLY A 215 29.99 14.90 -7.92
N TYR A 216 31.10 14.19 -8.12
CA TYR A 216 31.11 12.78 -8.55
C TYR A 216 30.36 12.52 -9.89
N GLU A 217 30.42 13.44 -10.85
CA GLU A 217 29.64 13.40 -12.09
C GLU A 217 29.86 12.12 -12.90
N ILE A 218 31.12 11.63 -12.97
CA ILE A 218 31.44 10.38 -13.68
C ILE A 218 30.80 9.17 -12.98
N GLN A 219 30.85 9.12 -11.65
CA GLN A 219 30.29 8.03 -10.85
C GLN A 219 28.76 8.05 -10.92
N LYS A 220 28.16 9.23 -10.81
CA LYS A 220 26.71 9.42 -10.99
C LYS A 220 26.28 8.94 -12.37
N LYS A 221 26.96 9.38 -13.43
CA LYS A 221 26.63 8.95 -14.80
C LYS A 221 26.68 7.43 -14.95
N LYS A 222 27.74 6.77 -14.47
CA LYS A 222 27.84 5.30 -14.53
C LYS A 222 26.70 4.60 -13.79
N LEU A 223 26.32 5.12 -12.61
CA LEU A 223 25.21 4.59 -11.81
C LEU A 223 23.88 4.75 -12.55
N VAL A 224 23.64 5.93 -13.13
CA VAL A 224 22.44 6.23 -13.93
C VAL A 224 22.36 5.31 -15.15
N ASP A 225 23.41 5.29 -15.99
CA ASP A 225 23.44 4.49 -17.22
C ASP A 225 23.15 2.99 -16.94
N ASN A 226 23.71 2.45 -15.85
CA ASN A 226 23.46 1.06 -15.43
C ASN A 226 22.04 0.86 -14.91
N THR A 227 21.49 1.82 -14.16
CA THR A 227 20.12 1.75 -13.64
C THR A 227 19.09 1.87 -14.76
N GLU A 228 19.29 2.77 -15.71
CA GLU A 228 18.42 2.90 -16.89
C GLU A 228 18.38 1.60 -17.71
N ALA A 229 19.54 1.00 -17.96
CA ALA A 229 19.60 -0.30 -18.63
C ALA A 229 18.80 -1.35 -17.86
N PHE A 230 18.91 -1.40 -16.51
CA PHE A 230 18.18 -2.33 -15.66
C PHE A 230 16.67 -2.10 -15.72
N VAL A 231 16.21 -0.85 -15.56
CA VAL A 231 14.78 -0.48 -15.56
C VAL A 231 14.15 -0.79 -16.93
N GLN A 232 14.88 -0.54 -18.01
CA GLN A 232 14.45 -0.88 -19.38
C GLN A 232 14.49 -2.38 -19.71
N GLY A 233 14.84 -3.25 -18.73
CA GLY A 233 14.94 -4.69 -18.94
C GLY A 233 16.16 -5.13 -19.78
N LYS A 234 17.12 -4.25 -19.99
CA LYS A 234 18.39 -4.55 -20.64
C LYS A 234 19.37 -5.19 -19.64
N LYS A 235 20.45 -5.78 -20.16
CA LYS A 235 21.52 -6.32 -19.33
C LYS A 235 22.18 -5.21 -18.52
N ALA A 236 22.22 -5.35 -17.21
CA ALA A 236 22.86 -4.45 -16.25
C ALA A 236 23.80 -5.24 -15.33
N ASN A 237 24.71 -4.54 -14.66
CA ASN A 237 25.68 -5.14 -13.76
C ASN A 237 25.32 -4.86 -12.29
N ASN A 238 25.83 -5.72 -11.39
CA ASN A 238 25.89 -5.38 -9.96
C ASN A 238 26.81 -4.18 -9.77
N VAL A 239 26.49 -3.32 -8.80
CA VAL A 239 27.23 -2.09 -8.54
C VAL A 239 27.83 -2.13 -7.15
N LEU A 240 29.10 -1.82 -7.03
CA LEU A 240 29.80 -1.60 -5.76
C LEU A 240 30.10 -0.11 -5.61
N LEU A 241 29.52 0.54 -4.61
CA LEU A 241 29.84 1.91 -4.22
C LEU A 241 30.86 1.87 -3.08
N PHE A 242 32.05 2.40 -3.29
CA PHE A 242 33.12 2.47 -2.30
C PHE A 242 33.63 3.89 -2.11
N GLY A 243 34.22 4.19 -0.97
CA GLY A 243 34.73 5.51 -0.59
C GLY A 243 34.46 5.78 0.90
N ASP A 244 34.98 6.89 1.40
CA ASP A 244 34.89 7.29 2.80
C ASP A 244 33.45 7.48 3.30
N SER A 245 33.28 7.46 4.62
CA SER A 245 31.98 7.78 5.23
C SER A 245 31.55 9.21 4.85
N GLY A 246 30.25 9.43 4.66
CA GLY A 246 29.72 10.76 4.33
C GLY A 246 29.85 11.19 2.86
N THR A 247 30.43 10.36 1.97
CA THR A 247 30.58 10.71 0.55
C THR A 247 29.30 10.53 -0.31
N GLY A 248 28.14 10.34 0.31
CA GLY A 248 26.85 10.30 -0.38
C GLY A 248 26.48 8.94 -1.02
N LYS A 249 27.19 7.83 -0.68
CA LYS A 249 26.91 6.50 -1.27
C LYS A 249 25.45 6.06 -1.07
N SER A 250 24.98 6.00 0.17
CA SER A 250 23.60 5.60 0.49
C SER A 250 22.59 6.63 -0.03
N THR A 251 22.96 7.91 -0.05
CA THR A 251 22.14 8.99 -0.61
C THR A 251 21.96 8.83 -2.12
N SER A 252 23.01 8.41 -2.84
CA SER A 252 22.94 8.14 -4.29
C SER A 252 21.98 6.99 -4.63
N ILE A 253 21.94 5.94 -3.80
CA ILE A 253 20.98 4.83 -4.00
C ILE A 253 19.54 5.33 -3.77
N LYS A 254 19.30 6.10 -2.70
CA LYS A 254 17.98 6.69 -2.46
C LYS A 254 17.54 7.61 -3.59
N ALA A 255 18.45 8.43 -4.12
CA ALA A 255 18.19 9.32 -5.24
C ALA A 255 17.82 8.56 -6.51
N ILE A 256 18.54 7.49 -6.85
CA ILE A 256 18.21 6.58 -7.97
C ILE A 256 16.80 6.00 -7.79
N VAL A 257 16.46 5.51 -6.62
CA VAL A 257 15.12 4.95 -6.37
C VAL A 257 14.03 6.01 -6.52
N ASN A 258 14.25 7.22 -6.03
CA ASN A 258 13.30 8.32 -6.21
C ASN A 258 13.10 8.68 -7.68
N GLN A 259 14.18 8.75 -8.44
CA GLN A 259 14.14 9.13 -9.86
C GLN A 259 13.41 8.10 -10.72
N TYR A 260 13.69 6.81 -10.53
CA TYR A 260 13.15 5.73 -11.36
C TYR A 260 11.96 4.98 -10.73
N TYR A 261 11.39 5.49 -9.64
CA TYR A 261 10.22 4.87 -9.01
C TYR A 261 9.02 4.74 -9.96
N LYS A 262 8.75 5.79 -10.75
CA LYS A 262 7.65 5.79 -11.72
C LYS A 262 7.87 4.80 -12.86
N ASP A 263 9.12 4.47 -13.13
CA ASP A 263 9.52 3.47 -14.12
C ASP A 263 9.57 2.05 -13.52
N GLY A 264 9.01 1.88 -12.33
CA GLY A 264 8.86 0.59 -11.66
C GLY A 264 10.04 0.17 -10.78
N LEU A 265 11.03 1.04 -10.51
CA LEU A 265 12.15 0.70 -9.63
C LEU A 265 11.71 0.66 -8.16
N ARG A 266 12.17 -0.36 -7.43
CA ARG A 266 11.98 -0.55 -5.99
C ARG A 266 13.31 -0.92 -5.33
N MET A 267 13.41 -0.69 -4.02
CA MET A 267 14.62 -1.03 -3.26
C MET A 267 14.26 -1.92 -2.06
N ILE A 268 15.06 -2.94 -1.83
CA ILE A 268 15.04 -3.74 -0.60
C ILE A 268 16.38 -3.56 0.08
N GLU A 269 16.39 -2.96 1.27
CA GLU A 269 17.56 -2.80 2.10
C GLU A 269 17.69 -4.01 3.02
N ILE A 270 18.83 -4.71 2.97
CA ILE A 270 19.14 -5.86 3.81
C ILE A 270 20.46 -5.66 4.54
N TYR A 271 20.52 -6.21 5.73
CA TYR A 271 21.74 -6.24 6.54
C TYR A 271 22.53 -7.54 6.34
N LYS A 272 23.82 -7.54 6.68
CA LYS A 272 24.71 -8.70 6.47
C LYS A 272 24.14 -10.00 7.05
N HIS A 273 23.56 -9.98 8.25
CA HIS A 273 23.00 -11.17 8.90
C HIS A 273 21.73 -11.70 8.20
N GLN A 274 21.08 -10.87 7.40
CA GLN A 274 19.86 -11.19 6.64
C GLN A 274 20.17 -11.79 5.27
N PHE A 275 21.45 -11.91 4.90
CA PHE A 275 21.87 -12.48 3.63
C PHE A 275 21.39 -13.94 3.43
N LYS A 276 21.17 -14.64 4.53
CA LYS A 276 20.59 -16.00 4.55
C LYS A 276 19.23 -16.08 3.83
N TYR A 277 18.47 -14.99 3.80
CA TYR A 277 17.15 -14.92 3.18
C TYR A 277 17.18 -14.50 1.70
N LEU A 278 18.34 -14.22 1.10
CA LEU A 278 18.43 -13.65 -0.24
C LEU A 278 17.70 -14.48 -1.29
N SER A 279 17.79 -15.80 -1.24
CA SER A 279 17.11 -16.70 -2.18
C SER A 279 15.59 -16.64 -2.06
N GLU A 280 15.09 -16.54 -0.82
CA GLU A 280 13.65 -16.43 -0.54
C GLU A 280 13.11 -15.06 -0.96
N ILE A 281 13.85 -13.98 -0.66
CA ILE A 281 13.53 -12.62 -1.11
C ILE A 281 13.39 -12.60 -2.65
N ILE A 282 14.37 -13.16 -3.36
CA ILE A 282 14.33 -13.22 -4.82
C ILE A 282 13.12 -14.04 -5.30
N ALA A 283 12.80 -15.14 -4.63
CA ALA A 283 11.64 -15.96 -5.00
C ALA A 283 10.31 -15.21 -4.90
N GLU A 284 10.14 -14.36 -3.89
CA GLU A 284 8.94 -13.56 -3.69
C GLU A 284 8.80 -12.41 -4.71
N ILE A 285 9.91 -11.75 -5.05
CA ILE A 285 9.86 -10.55 -5.90
C ILE A 285 10.00 -10.84 -7.41
N LYS A 286 10.52 -12.01 -7.81
CA LYS A 286 10.84 -12.32 -9.22
C LYS A 286 9.65 -12.27 -10.18
N ASN A 287 8.43 -12.49 -9.67
CA ASN A 287 7.21 -12.53 -10.47
C ASN A 287 6.42 -11.22 -10.42
N ARG A 288 6.93 -10.20 -9.72
CA ARG A 288 6.32 -8.87 -9.65
C ARG A 288 6.64 -8.05 -10.90
N ASN A 289 5.80 -7.09 -11.19
CA ASN A 289 6.00 -6.20 -12.36
C ASN A 289 6.99 -5.04 -12.08
N TYR A 290 7.87 -5.19 -11.09
CA TYR A 290 8.83 -4.18 -10.68
C TYR A 290 10.27 -4.64 -10.93
N ARG A 291 11.18 -3.66 -10.95
CA ARG A 291 12.63 -3.89 -10.92
C ARG A 291 13.14 -3.62 -9.51
N PHE A 292 13.74 -4.61 -8.89
CA PHE A 292 14.21 -4.51 -7.50
C PHE A 292 15.72 -4.37 -7.44
N ILE A 293 16.18 -3.34 -6.72
CA ILE A 293 17.56 -3.23 -6.25
C ILE A 293 17.60 -3.81 -4.83
N ILE A 294 18.43 -4.83 -4.61
CA ILE A 294 18.76 -5.30 -3.27
C ILE A 294 19.99 -4.53 -2.82
N TYR A 295 19.80 -3.64 -1.86
CA TYR A 295 20.84 -2.78 -1.31
C TYR A 295 21.36 -3.34 0.01
N MET A 296 22.68 -3.51 0.08
CA MET A 296 23.38 -3.95 1.29
C MET A 296 24.25 -2.82 1.80
N ASP A 297 23.93 -2.27 2.99
CA ASP A 297 24.79 -1.34 3.67
C ASP A 297 25.75 -2.11 4.62
N CYS A 298 27.01 -2.22 4.20
CA CYS A 298 28.02 -2.95 4.95
C CYS A 298 28.67 -2.13 6.09
N LEU A 299 28.31 -0.83 6.23
CA LEU A 299 29.05 0.08 7.11
C LEU A 299 28.56 0.11 8.57
N LEU A 300 27.45 -0.56 8.91
CA LEU A 300 26.91 -0.55 10.28
C LEU A 300 27.61 -1.50 11.27
N TYR A 301 28.72 -2.16 10.90
CA TYR A 301 29.39 -3.14 11.75
C TYR A 301 30.87 -2.86 12.04
N THR A 302 31.35 -1.64 11.84
CA THR A 302 32.74 -1.30 12.19
C THR A 302 32.90 -0.55 13.52
N SER A 303 31.80 -0.29 14.26
CA SER A 303 31.86 0.45 15.53
C SER A 303 31.84 -0.43 16.82
N ASP A 304 31.56 -1.75 16.72
CA ASP A 304 31.42 -2.61 17.89
C ASP A 304 32.57 -3.63 18.07
N ALA A 305 33.70 -3.42 17.40
CA ALA A 305 34.84 -4.29 17.54
C ALA A 305 36.10 -3.56 18.13
N ALA A 306 35.87 -2.53 18.94
CA ALA A 306 36.93 -1.86 19.70
C ALA A 306 36.37 -1.39 21.04
N ASP A 307 36.22 -2.38 21.97
CA ASP A 307 36.42 -2.26 23.42
C ASP A 307 36.67 -3.66 24.02
#